data_86a4d4f91b7b7dbbd85c308fac874cbf
#
_entry.id   86a4d4f91b7b7dbbd85c308fac874cbf
#
_cell.length_a   1.000
_cell.length_b   1.000
_cell.length_c   1.000
_cell.angle_alpha   90.00
_cell.angle_beta   90.00
_cell.angle_gamma   90.00
#
_symmetry.space_group_name_H-M   'P 1'
#
loop_
_entity.id
_entity.type
_entity.pdbx_description
1 polymer ?
#
loop_
_entity_poly.entity_id
_entity_poly.type
_entity_poly.pdbx_seq_one_letter_code
_entity_poly.pdbx_strand_id
1 'polypeptide(L)'
;MSDHLSRKDLKTDEVREPLAQGAGAILSHQKLTIYILAVALAIALAVFGFKTYTEHQTVKAAAAYDDAMKVFDARITAPGEPAQPGETTYNDEKTKYTLAAQKFSDVAKKFPHTRPGQLAGYYAGLSDEKLDKNDEAKKWLQGLADGGDYDLAAMARFELAQMHDRAGQSGTGKNRGSSGPVRGLVGLWQTGSARRRPVGARVRTLFEAA
;
A
#
# COMPACT_ATOMS: atom_id res chain seq x y z
N MET A 1 72.53 -12.17 -14.24
CA MET A 1 72.16 -11.89 -12.85
C MET A 1 70.66 -12.20 -12.73
N SER A 2 70.35 -13.39 -12.24
CA SER A 2 68.99 -13.86 -12.06
C SER A 2 68.60 -13.63 -10.60
N ASP A 3 67.76 -12.65 -10.39
CA ASP A 3 67.12 -12.36 -9.08
C ASP A 3 66.20 -13.52 -8.72
N HIS A 4 66.69 -14.41 -7.85
CA HIS A 4 65.86 -15.43 -7.23
C HIS A 4 64.98 -14.78 -6.18
N LEU A 5 63.74 -14.41 -6.57
CA LEU A 5 62.68 -14.07 -5.63
C LEU A 5 62.46 -15.29 -4.72
N SER A 6 62.76 -15.13 -3.46
CA SER A 6 62.60 -16.17 -2.45
C SER A 6 61.10 -16.44 -2.22
N ARG A 7 60.71 -17.74 -2.15
CA ARG A 7 59.33 -18.14 -1.80
C ARG A 7 58.86 -17.62 -0.44
N LYS A 8 59.75 -17.01 0.33
CA LYS A 8 59.44 -16.39 1.62
C LYS A 8 58.84 -14.98 1.48
N ASP A 9 59.23 -14.28 0.40
CA ASP A 9 58.77 -12.91 0.15
C ASP A 9 57.32 -12.87 -0.41
N LEU A 10 56.85 -14.00 -0.99
CA LEU A 10 55.49 -14.17 -1.49
C LEU A 10 54.45 -14.54 -0.38
N LYS A 11 54.89 -14.70 0.87
CA LYS A 11 54.01 -15.03 2.00
C LYS A 11 53.84 -13.90 2.98
N THR A 12 54.32 -12.73 2.71
CA THR A 12 53.98 -11.54 3.47
C THR A 12 52.64 -11.03 2.92
N ASP A 13 51.56 -11.66 3.39
CA ASP A 13 50.20 -11.28 3.06
C ASP A 13 50.03 -9.80 3.42
N GLU A 14 50.03 -8.91 2.44
CA GLU A 14 49.70 -7.46 2.61
C GLU A 14 48.36 -7.26 3.33
N VAL A 15 47.53 -8.29 3.42
CA VAL A 15 46.26 -8.30 4.11
C VAL A 15 46.40 -8.64 5.61
N ARG A 16 47.46 -9.31 6.04
CA ARG A 16 47.65 -9.70 7.46
C ARG A 16 48.07 -8.54 8.36
N GLU A 17 48.91 -7.63 7.85
CA GLU A 17 49.36 -6.48 8.65
C GLU A 17 48.20 -5.52 9.03
N PRO A 18 47.32 -5.08 8.11
CA PRO A 18 46.22 -4.22 8.50
C PRO A 18 45.18 -4.92 9.39
N LEU A 19 45.00 -6.25 9.24
CA LEU A 19 44.14 -7.02 10.13
C LEU A 19 44.71 -7.17 11.55
N ALA A 20 46.03 -7.39 11.66
CA ALA A 20 46.73 -7.49 12.95
C ALA A 20 46.78 -6.13 13.67
N GLN A 21 47.00 -5.05 12.93
CA GLN A 21 46.97 -3.68 13.49
C GLN A 21 45.55 -3.29 13.93
N GLY A 22 44.50 -3.65 13.16
CA GLY A 22 43.12 -3.48 13.53
C GLY A 22 42.74 -4.27 14.79
N ALA A 23 43.18 -5.50 14.91
CA ALA A 23 42.95 -6.34 16.10
C ALA A 23 43.69 -5.77 17.34
N GLY A 24 44.88 -5.22 17.19
CA GLY A 24 45.62 -4.58 18.28
C GLY A 24 44.93 -3.30 18.79
N ALA A 25 44.37 -2.48 17.90
CA ALA A 25 43.63 -1.30 18.27
C ALA A 25 42.30 -1.66 19.02
N ILE A 26 41.65 -2.75 18.62
CA ILE A 26 40.44 -3.24 19.30
C ILE A 26 40.78 -3.72 20.72
N LEU A 27 41.90 -4.37 20.92
CA LEU A 27 42.33 -4.87 22.24
C LEU A 27 42.78 -3.75 23.18
N SER A 28 43.39 -2.65 22.66
CA SER A 28 43.83 -1.52 23.47
C SER A 28 42.66 -0.70 24.05
N HIS A 29 41.47 -0.73 23.41
CA HIS A 29 40.25 -0.06 23.85
C HIS A 29 39.12 -1.06 24.18
N GLN A 30 39.46 -2.16 24.79
CA GLN A 30 38.55 -3.28 25.10
C GLN A 30 37.23 -2.84 25.70
N LYS A 31 37.21 -1.90 26.63
CA LYS A 31 35.96 -1.37 27.24
C LYS A 31 35.11 -0.64 26.21
N LEU A 32 35.71 0.22 25.38
CA LEU A 32 34.99 0.97 24.33
C LEU A 32 34.39 0.01 23.28
N THR A 33 35.13 -1.00 22.87
CA THR A 33 34.68 -2.01 21.91
C THR A 33 33.50 -2.80 22.46
N ILE A 34 33.50 -3.18 23.74
CA ILE A 34 32.38 -3.86 24.39
C ILE A 34 31.14 -2.96 24.42
N TYR A 35 31.29 -1.67 24.73
CA TYR A 35 30.16 -0.73 24.71
C TYR A 35 29.57 -0.56 23.30
N ILE A 36 30.40 -0.41 22.28
CA ILE A 36 29.94 -0.29 20.87
C ILE A 36 29.17 -1.56 20.47
N LEU A 37 29.71 -2.74 20.80
CA LEU A 37 29.06 -4.03 20.49
C LEU A 37 27.74 -4.19 21.23
N ALA A 38 27.69 -3.80 22.51
CA ALA A 38 26.47 -3.83 23.29
C ALA A 38 25.39 -2.90 22.75
N VAL A 39 25.76 -1.68 22.34
CA VAL A 39 24.84 -0.71 21.71
C VAL A 39 24.35 -1.25 20.36
N ALA A 40 25.24 -1.78 19.53
CA ALA A 40 24.87 -2.37 18.25
C ALA A 40 23.89 -3.54 18.42
N LEU A 41 24.15 -4.42 19.40
CA LEU A 41 23.25 -5.53 19.75
C LEU A 41 21.87 -5.03 20.24
N ALA A 42 21.86 -3.99 21.09
CA ALA A 42 20.62 -3.40 21.59
C ALA A 42 19.79 -2.79 20.44
N ILE A 43 20.43 -2.09 19.50
CA ILE A 43 19.76 -1.54 18.31
C ILE A 43 19.22 -2.70 17.44
N ALA A 44 20.01 -3.74 17.20
CA ALA A 44 19.56 -4.89 16.41
C ALA A 44 18.34 -5.57 17.03
N LEU A 45 18.33 -5.78 18.35
CA LEU A 45 17.20 -6.36 19.08
C LEU A 45 15.96 -5.45 19.04
N ALA A 46 16.15 -4.13 19.16
CA ALA A 46 15.06 -3.16 19.05
C ALA A 46 14.43 -3.16 17.65
N VAL A 47 15.26 -3.16 16.59
CA VAL A 47 14.78 -3.22 15.19
C VAL A 47 14.07 -4.55 14.93
N PHE A 48 14.62 -5.66 15.39
CA PHE A 48 13.99 -6.99 15.22
C PHE A 48 12.65 -7.06 15.96
N GLY A 49 12.60 -6.62 17.21
CA GLY A 49 11.37 -6.60 18.00
C GLY A 49 10.30 -5.69 17.38
N PHE A 50 10.70 -4.51 16.91
CA PHE A 50 9.79 -3.58 16.22
C PHE A 50 9.24 -4.19 14.93
N LYS A 51 10.09 -4.83 14.12
CA LYS A 51 9.68 -5.48 12.87
C LYS A 51 8.66 -6.59 13.12
N THR A 52 8.94 -7.48 14.07
CA THR A 52 8.03 -8.58 14.44
C THR A 52 6.70 -8.05 14.97
N TYR A 53 6.73 -6.99 15.79
CA TYR A 53 5.52 -6.34 16.28
C TYR A 53 4.66 -5.78 15.16
N THR A 54 5.27 -5.06 14.21
CA THR A 54 4.54 -4.46 13.07
C THR A 54 3.97 -5.52 12.13
N GLU A 55 4.67 -6.63 11.91
CA GLU A 55 4.17 -7.76 11.11
C GLU A 55 2.92 -8.38 11.75
N HIS A 56 2.93 -8.63 13.07
CA HIS A 56 1.75 -9.12 13.78
C HIS A 56 0.57 -8.15 13.74
N GLN A 57 0.82 -6.86 13.83
CA GLN A 57 -0.24 -5.84 13.70
C GLN A 57 -0.82 -5.82 12.28
N THR A 58 0.02 -5.96 11.26
CA THR A 58 -0.41 -5.98 9.86
C THR A 58 -1.30 -7.19 9.55
N VAL A 59 -0.96 -8.38 10.06
CA VAL A 59 -1.79 -9.59 9.89
C VAL A 59 -3.17 -9.43 10.55
N LYS A 60 -3.20 -8.89 11.77
CA LYS A 60 -4.47 -8.62 12.48
C LYS A 60 -5.31 -7.56 11.75
N ALA A 61 -4.65 -6.51 11.25
CA ALA A 61 -5.29 -5.46 10.48
C ALA A 61 -5.87 -6.01 9.17
N ALA A 62 -5.13 -6.88 8.46
CA ALA A 62 -5.59 -7.51 7.23
C ALA A 62 -6.84 -8.37 7.47
N ALA A 63 -6.84 -9.23 8.49
CA ALA A 63 -8.00 -10.04 8.81
C ALA A 63 -9.25 -9.19 9.16
N ALA A 64 -9.07 -8.13 9.94
CA ALA A 64 -10.16 -7.22 10.29
C ALA A 64 -10.65 -6.40 9.07
N TYR A 65 -9.74 -6.03 8.18
CA TYR A 65 -10.06 -5.37 6.91
C TYR A 65 -10.88 -6.29 5.99
N ASP A 66 -10.47 -7.55 5.86
CA ASP A 66 -11.19 -8.55 5.05
C ASP A 66 -12.61 -8.78 5.56
N ASP A 67 -12.79 -8.80 6.90
CA ASP A 67 -14.13 -8.90 7.49
C ASP A 67 -15.00 -7.65 7.27
N ALA A 68 -14.40 -6.48 7.20
CA ALA A 68 -15.12 -5.26 6.81
C ALA A 68 -15.45 -5.26 5.31
N MET A 69 -14.54 -5.76 4.48
CA MET A 69 -14.73 -5.86 3.03
C MET A 69 -15.87 -6.81 2.65
N LYS A 70 -16.02 -7.94 3.35
CA LYS A 70 -17.19 -8.83 3.17
C LYS A 70 -18.52 -8.12 3.35
N VAL A 71 -18.60 -7.16 4.28
CA VAL A 71 -19.80 -6.34 4.47
C VAL A 71 -19.97 -5.34 3.33
N PHE A 72 -18.89 -4.71 2.92
CA PHE A 72 -18.89 -3.71 1.84
C PHE A 72 -19.27 -4.32 0.48
N ASP A 73 -18.77 -5.51 0.17
CA ASP A 73 -19.04 -6.23 -1.07
C ASP A 73 -20.35 -7.04 -1.03
N ALA A 74 -20.97 -7.16 0.15
CA ALA A 74 -22.21 -7.92 0.31
C ALA A 74 -23.31 -7.42 -0.63
N ARG A 75 -24.08 -8.36 -1.17
CA ARG A 75 -25.20 -8.06 -2.07
C ARG A 75 -26.40 -7.48 -1.29
N ILE A 76 -27.08 -6.55 -1.91
CA ILE A 76 -28.37 -6.07 -1.44
C ILE A 76 -29.45 -6.93 -2.09
N THR A 77 -30.29 -7.59 -1.29
CA THR A 77 -31.37 -8.45 -1.75
C THR A 77 -32.71 -7.80 -1.47
N ALA A 78 -33.66 -8.00 -2.40
CA ALA A 78 -35.03 -7.56 -2.19
C ALA A 78 -35.70 -8.40 -1.06
N PRO A 79 -36.67 -7.83 -0.31
CA PRO A 79 -37.41 -8.57 0.70
C PRO A 79 -38.04 -9.85 0.08
N GLY A 80 -37.69 -11.02 0.60
CA GLY A 80 -38.20 -12.30 0.11
C GLY A 80 -37.35 -13.04 -0.92
N GLU A 81 -36.24 -12.45 -1.39
CA GLU A 81 -35.27 -13.15 -2.25
C GLU A 81 -34.37 -14.05 -1.40
N PRO A 82 -34.27 -15.37 -1.73
CA PRO A 82 -33.45 -16.28 -0.94
C PRO A 82 -31.96 -15.95 -1.14
N ALA A 83 -31.24 -15.77 -0.03
CA ALA A 83 -29.77 -15.66 -0.03
C ALA A 83 -29.15 -17.02 -0.42
N GLN A 84 -28.05 -17.00 -1.16
CA GLN A 84 -27.29 -18.22 -1.42
C GLN A 84 -26.60 -18.71 -0.14
N PRO A 85 -26.43 -20.04 0.04
CA PRO A 85 -25.74 -20.56 1.23
C PRO A 85 -24.34 -19.97 1.38
N GLY A 86 -24.09 -19.31 2.52
CA GLY A 86 -22.79 -18.69 2.82
C GLY A 86 -22.63 -17.24 2.33
N GLU A 87 -23.60 -16.68 1.63
CA GLU A 87 -23.60 -15.27 1.19
C GLU A 87 -24.12 -14.35 2.29
N THR A 88 -23.36 -13.31 2.60
CA THR A 88 -23.84 -12.22 3.46
C THR A 88 -24.63 -11.24 2.60
N THR A 89 -25.92 -11.03 2.93
CA THR A 89 -26.80 -10.12 2.19
C THR A 89 -27.43 -9.11 3.14
N TYR A 90 -27.77 -7.94 2.62
CA TYR A 90 -28.46 -6.88 3.36
C TYR A 90 -29.75 -6.48 2.64
N ASN A 91 -30.77 -6.12 3.39
CA ASN A 91 -32.08 -5.73 2.84
C ASN A 91 -32.10 -4.27 2.36
N ASP A 92 -31.15 -3.45 2.85
CA ASP A 92 -31.06 -2.06 2.45
C ASP A 92 -29.59 -1.57 2.41
N GLU A 93 -29.38 -0.59 1.57
CA GLU A 93 -28.06 0.00 1.31
C GLU A 93 -27.54 0.77 2.54
N LYS A 94 -28.42 1.44 3.26
CA LYS A 94 -28.05 2.25 4.42
C LYS A 94 -27.51 1.39 5.55
N THR A 95 -28.17 0.28 5.87
CA THR A 95 -27.70 -0.67 6.89
C THR A 95 -26.34 -1.26 6.51
N LYS A 96 -26.18 -1.68 5.25
CA LYS A 96 -24.93 -2.20 4.71
C LYS A 96 -23.78 -1.21 4.90
N TYR A 97 -23.91 0.02 4.38
CA TYR A 97 -22.82 0.99 4.45
C TYR A 97 -22.62 1.57 5.85
N THR A 98 -23.65 1.61 6.70
CA THR A 98 -23.47 1.98 8.11
C THR A 98 -22.57 0.98 8.82
N LEU A 99 -22.82 -0.32 8.64
CA LEU A 99 -22.00 -1.36 9.25
C LEU A 99 -20.59 -1.40 8.63
N ALA A 100 -20.49 -1.21 7.32
CA ALA A 100 -19.19 -1.13 6.64
C ALA A 100 -18.35 0.05 7.15
N ALA A 101 -18.92 1.26 7.21
CA ALA A 101 -18.25 2.46 7.73
C ALA A 101 -17.75 2.25 9.16
N GLN A 102 -18.59 1.66 10.02
CA GLN A 102 -18.20 1.35 11.40
C GLN A 102 -17.01 0.39 11.45
N LYS A 103 -17.11 -0.77 10.78
CA LYS A 103 -16.03 -1.76 10.76
C LYS A 103 -14.72 -1.19 10.22
N PHE A 104 -14.77 -0.49 9.09
CA PHE A 104 -13.60 0.14 8.51
C PHE A 104 -12.99 1.23 9.41
N SER A 105 -13.82 2.06 10.03
CA SER A 105 -13.33 3.09 10.96
C SER A 105 -12.65 2.48 12.18
N ASP A 106 -13.15 1.36 12.69
CA ASP A 106 -12.54 0.64 13.81
C ASP A 106 -11.17 0.07 13.42
N VAL A 107 -11.04 -0.52 12.22
CA VAL A 107 -9.77 -1.03 11.70
C VAL A 107 -8.77 0.12 11.49
N ALA A 108 -9.19 1.22 10.87
CA ALA A 108 -8.34 2.38 10.62
C ALA A 108 -7.83 3.02 11.92
N LYS A 109 -8.66 3.15 12.93
CA LYS A 109 -8.29 3.68 14.25
C LYS A 109 -7.37 2.75 15.02
N LYS A 110 -7.60 1.43 14.93
CA LYS A 110 -6.82 0.43 15.67
C LYS A 110 -5.44 0.18 15.05
N PHE A 111 -5.33 0.32 13.73
CA PHE A 111 -4.12 -0.02 12.97
C PHE A 111 -3.68 1.11 12.01
N PRO A 112 -3.54 2.36 12.47
CA PRO A 112 -3.35 3.53 11.60
C PRO A 112 -2.06 3.49 10.76
N HIS A 113 -1.02 2.79 11.25
CA HIS A 113 0.29 2.72 10.61
C HIS A 113 0.49 1.46 9.77
N THR A 114 -0.56 0.67 9.56
CA THR A 114 -0.50 -0.50 8.69
C THR A 114 -1.20 -0.19 7.37
N ARG A 115 -0.73 -0.80 6.27
CA ARG A 115 -1.37 -0.62 4.97
C ARG A 115 -2.86 -1.05 4.96
N PRO A 116 -3.26 -2.19 5.56
CA PRO A 116 -4.69 -2.52 5.68
C PRO A 116 -5.49 -1.50 6.50
N GLY A 117 -4.90 -0.90 7.54
CA GLY A 117 -5.54 0.14 8.32
C GLY A 117 -5.77 1.44 7.53
N GLN A 118 -4.78 1.84 6.72
CA GLN A 118 -4.93 2.99 5.81
C GLN A 118 -5.97 2.72 4.72
N LEU A 119 -5.98 1.52 4.12
CA LEU A 119 -7.02 1.08 3.18
C LEU A 119 -8.40 1.11 3.84
N ALA A 120 -8.51 0.65 5.09
CA ALA A 120 -9.76 0.74 5.85
C ALA A 120 -10.23 2.19 6.02
N GLY A 121 -9.32 3.14 6.27
CA GLY A 121 -9.65 4.57 6.29
C GLY A 121 -10.23 5.08 4.97
N TYR A 122 -9.67 4.64 3.84
CA TYR A 122 -10.19 4.96 2.52
C TYR A 122 -11.62 4.43 2.32
N TYR A 123 -11.85 3.15 2.62
CA TYR A 123 -13.18 2.53 2.50
C TYR A 123 -14.20 3.03 3.54
N ALA A 124 -13.73 3.50 4.71
CA ALA A 124 -14.58 4.23 5.66
C ALA A 124 -15.11 5.51 5.02
N GLY A 125 -14.23 6.29 4.38
CA GLY A 125 -14.60 7.49 3.64
C GLY A 125 -15.60 7.20 2.52
N LEU A 126 -15.37 6.18 1.70
CA LEU A 126 -16.30 5.77 0.65
C LEU A 126 -17.66 5.31 1.21
N SER A 127 -17.65 4.59 2.33
CA SER A 127 -18.90 4.15 2.98
C SER A 127 -19.71 5.32 3.55
N ASP A 128 -19.02 6.30 4.15
CA ASP A 128 -19.66 7.52 4.64
C ASP A 128 -20.20 8.38 3.48
N GLU A 129 -19.52 8.43 2.33
CA GLU A 129 -20.03 9.07 1.12
C GLU A 129 -21.33 8.42 0.62
N LYS A 130 -21.41 7.08 0.61
CA LYS A 130 -22.63 6.33 0.26
C LYS A 130 -23.79 6.59 1.21
N LEU A 131 -23.51 7.08 2.41
CA LEU A 131 -24.50 7.49 3.42
C LEU A 131 -24.82 8.98 3.36
N ASP A 132 -24.35 9.72 2.36
CA ASP A 132 -24.42 11.19 2.24
C ASP A 132 -23.76 11.94 3.41
N LYS A 133 -22.89 11.28 4.18
CA LYS A 133 -22.09 11.88 5.25
C LYS A 133 -20.82 12.51 4.70
N ASN A 134 -20.98 13.51 3.85
CA ASN A 134 -19.90 14.09 3.08
C ASN A 134 -18.77 14.71 3.94
N ASP A 135 -19.10 15.23 5.13
CA ASP A 135 -18.09 15.84 6.01
C ASP A 135 -17.21 14.79 6.70
N GLU A 136 -17.78 13.67 7.10
CA GLU A 136 -17.05 12.53 7.65
C GLU A 136 -16.18 11.88 6.56
N ALA A 137 -16.72 11.66 5.39
CA ALA A 137 -16.00 11.14 4.23
C ALA A 137 -14.77 12.01 3.89
N LYS A 138 -14.96 13.33 3.82
CA LYS A 138 -13.85 14.28 3.59
C LYS A 138 -12.76 14.18 4.65
N LYS A 139 -13.11 14.05 5.93
CA LYS A 139 -12.12 13.93 7.01
C LYS A 139 -11.24 12.70 6.84
N TRP A 140 -11.83 11.55 6.51
CA TRP A 140 -11.09 10.32 6.24
C TRP A 140 -10.15 10.49 5.05
N LEU A 141 -10.68 10.98 3.92
CA LEU A 141 -9.91 11.13 2.69
C LEU A 141 -8.82 12.20 2.81
N GLN A 142 -9.04 13.32 3.50
CA GLN A 142 -8.02 14.33 3.76
C GLN A 142 -6.89 13.79 4.63
N GLY A 143 -7.22 13.05 5.70
CA GLY A 143 -6.20 12.43 6.54
C GLY A 143 -5.28 11.48 5.74
N LEU A 144 -5.83 10.75 4.77
CA LEU A 144 -5.05 9.90 3.87
C LEU A 144 -4.28 10.69 2.80
N ALA A 145 -4.87 11.76 2.27
CA ALA A 145 -4.22 12.62 1.28
C ALA A 145 -2.97 13.32 1.82
N ASP A 146 -2.96 13.58 3.14
CA ASP A 146 -1.88 14.29 3.82
C ASP A 146 -0.84 13.35 4.46
N GLY A 147 -1.25 12.16 4.90
CA GLY A 147 -0.38 11.26 5.68
C GLY A 147 -0.37 9.80 5.23
N GLY A 148 -1.08 9.44 4.18
CA GLY A 148 -1.11 8.07 3.65
C GLY A 148 0.10 7.72 2.77
N ASP A 149 0.24 6.43 2.46
CA ASP A 149 1.17 5.97 1.43
C ASP A 149 0.88 6.67 0.10
N TYR A 150 1.91 6.87 -0.72
CA TYR A 150 1.84 7.64 -1.97
C TYR A 150 0.63 7.25 -2.86
N ASP A 151 0.40 5.95 -3.05
CA ASP A 151 -0.70 5.44 -3.87
C ASP A 151 -2.06 5.77 -3.26
N LEU A 152 -2.21 5.56 -1.94
CA LEU A 152 -3.45 5.85 -1.22
C LEU A 152 -3.72 7.34 -1.13
N ALA A 153 -2.68 8.16 -0.95
CA ALA A 153 -2.81 9.61 -0.98
C ALA A 153 -3.29 10.11 -2.34
N ALA A 154 -2.81 9.52 -3.44
CA ALA A 154 -3.28 9.84 -4.79
C ALA A 154 -4.75 9.45 -4.99
N MET A 155 -5.16 8.27 -4.55
CA MET A 155 -6.55 7.81 -4.59
C MET A 155 -7.47 8.72 -3.76
N ALA A 156 -7.05 9.07 -2.54
CA ALA A 156 -7.82 9.94 -1.66
C ALA A 156 -7.99 11.36 -2.24
N ARG A 157 -6.94 11.92 -2.85
CA ARG A 157 -7.02 13.22 -3.54
C ARG A 157 -7.95 13.18 -4.73
N PHE A 158 -7.92 12.10 -5.49
CA PHE A 158 -8.83 11.92 -6.62
C PHE A 158 -10.29 11.87 -6.17
N GLU A 159 -10.60 11.12 -5.10
CA GLU A 159 -11.96 11.03 -4.57
C GLU A 159 -12.44 12.38 -3.98
N LEU A 160 -11.57 13.07 -3.24
CA LEU A 160 -11.86 14.44 -2.77
C LEU A 160 -12.20 15.39 -3.93
N ALA A 161 -11.46 15.32 -5.03
CA ALA A 161 -11.73 16.12 -6.22
C ALA A 161 -13.11 15.78 -6.82
N GLN A 162 -13.47 14.50 -6.90
CA GLN A 162 -14.80 14.08 -7.35
C GLN A 162 -15.92 14.57 -6.42
N MET A 163 -15.73 14.49 -5.11
CA MET A 163 -16.69 15.01 -4.14
C MET A 163 -16.88 16.52 -4.28
N HIS A 164 -15.81 17.26 -4.51
CA HIS A 164 -15.89 18.70 -4.77
C HIS A 164 -16.63 19.02 -6.08
N ASP A 165 -16.37 18.26 -7.14
CA ASP A 165 -17.03 18.44 -8.43
C ASP A 165 -18.56 18.16 -8.33
N ARG A 166 -18.94 17.07 -7.67
CA ARG A 166 -20.36 16.74 -7.38
C ARG A 166 -21.04 17.83 -6.54
N ALA A 167 -20.36 18.35 -5.52
CA ALA A 167 -20.89 19.44 -4.69
C ALA A 167 -21.02 20.75 -5.49
N GLY A 168 -20.06 21.07 -6.35
CA GLY A 168 -20.12 22.22 -7.26
C GLY A 168 -21.27 22.11 -8.28
N GLN A 169 -21.49 20.94 -8.83
CA GLN A 169 -22.61 20.68 -9.76
C GLN A 169 -23.96 20.74 -9.05
N SER A 170 -24.08 20.24 -7.83
CA SER A 170 -25.31 20.34 -7.03
C SER A 170 -25.64 21.79 -6.63
N GLY A 171 -24.63 22.62 -6.39
CA GLY A 171 -24.80 24.05 -6.08
C GLY A 171 -25.14 24.90 -7.31
N THR A 172 -24.79 24.43 -8.50
CA THR A 172 -24.96 25.22 -9.76
C THR A 172 -26.22 24.85 -10.52
N GLY A 173 -27.00 23.85 -10.04
CA GLY A 173 -28.23 23.36 -10.71
C GLY A 173 -29.37 24.38 -10.80
N LYS A 174 -29.16 25.63 -10.36
CA LYS A 174 -30.15 26.70 -10.48
C LYS A 174 -29.76 27.79 -11.49
N ASN A 175 -28.59 27.75 -12.12
CA ASN A 175 -28.18 28.82 -13.06
C ASN A 175 -27.09 28.41 -14.04
N ARG A 176 -27.30 27.36 -14.87
CA ARG A 176 -26.47 27.17 -16.06
C ARG A 176 -27.22 26.44 -17.18
N GLY A 177 -28.00 27.21 -17.90
CA GLY A 177 -28.09 27.03 -19.34
C GLY A 177 -26.70 27.34 -19.93
N SER A 178 -26.19 26.45 -20.79
CA SER A 178 -25.06 26.66 -21.70
C SER A 178 -23.68 27.00 -21.10
N SER A 179 -22.93 26.02 -20.70
CA SER A 179 -21.51 25.99 -21.08
C SER A 179 -21.07 24.53 -21.25
N GLY A 180 -20.60 24.23 -22.42
CA GLY A 180 -20.41 22.90 -22.97
C GLY A 180 -19.38 22.04 -22.23
N PRO A 181 -19.33 20.76 -22.58
CA PRO A 181 -18.46 19.79 -21.93
C PRO A 181 -17.00 20.19 -22.12
N VAL A 182 -16.19 20.06 -21.08
CA VAL A 182 -14.72 20.09 -21.14
C VAL A 182 -14.25 18.92 -22.01
N ARG A 183 -14.23 19.17 -23.31
CA ARG A 183 -13.82 18.25 -24.39
C ARG A 183 -12.30 18.08 -24.49
N GLY A 184 -11.55 18.39 -23.43
CA GLY A 184 -10.08 18.50 -23.54
C GLY A 184 -9.26 17.35 -22.95
N LEU A 185 -9.77 16.55 -22.03
CA LEU A 185 -8.93 15.57 -21.33
C LEU A 185 -9.31 14.09 -21.53
N VAL A 186 -10.50 13.79 -22.06
CA VAL A 186 -10.89 12.39 -22.34
C VAL A 186 -10.24 11.85 -23.63
N GLY A 187 -9.77 12.72 -24.51
CA GLY A 187 -9.16 12.33 -25.79
C GLY A 187 -7.74 11.78 -25.69
N LEU A 188 -7.01 12.04 -24.60
CA LEU A 188 -5.62 11.62 -24.47
C LEU A 188 -5.45 10.15 -24.01
N TRP A 189 -6.48 9.55 -23.47
CA TRP A 189 -6.41 8.15 -23.01
C TRP A 189 -6.97 7.14 -24.02
N GLN A 190 -7.71 7.60 -25.04
CA GLN A 190 -8.29 6.72 -26.07
C GLN A 190 -7.37 6.46 -27.28
N THR A 191 -6.27 7.20 -27.43
CA THR A 191 -5.35 6.98 -28.56
C THR A 191 -4.26 5.95 -28.29
N GLY A 192 -4.15 5.41 -27.06
CA GLY A 192 -3.15 4.41 -26.66
C GLY A 192 -3.52 2.94 -26.89
N SER A 193 -4.76 2.61 -27.22
CA SER A 193 -5.23 1.21 -27.32
C SER A 193 -5.25 0.62 -28.74
N ALA A 194 -4.83 1.37 -29.76
CA ALA A 194 -4.93 0.93 -31.17
C ALA A 194 -3.63 0.43 -31.77
N ARG A 195 -2.65 -0.05 -30.99
CA ARG A 195 -1.48 -0.76 -31.55
C ARG A 195 -0.98 -1.88 -30.65
N ARG A 196 -1.86 -2.80 -30.28
CA ARG A 196 -1.39 -4.16 -29.95
C ARG A 196 -1.43 -4.99 -31.22
N ARG A 197 -0.29 -5.14 -31.87
CA ARG A 197 -0.08 -6.17 -32.90
C ARG A 197 -0.29 -7.53 -32.23
N PRO A 198 -1.05 -8.45 -32.80
CA PRO A 198 -1.17 -9.79 -32.26
C PRO A 198 0.18 -10.53 -32.42
N VAL A 199 0.86 -10.76 -31.31
CA VAL A 199 2.03 -11.65 -31.21
C VAL A 199 1.49 -13.09 -31.13
N GLY A 200 0.91 -13.58 -32.21
CA GLY A 200 0.29 -14.89 -32.24
C GLY A 200 0.37 -15.63 -33.58
N ALA A 201 1.08 -15.08 -34.57
CA ALA A 201 1.08 -15.66 -35.92
C ALA A 201 2.44 -16.24 -36.38
N ARG A 202 3.32 -16.66 -35.48
CA ARG A 202 4.63 -17.23 -35.86
C ARG A 202 5.04 -18.51 -35.16
N VAL A 203 4.11 -19.33 -34.71
CA VAL A 203 4.42 -20.65 -34.11
C VAL A 203 3.68 -21.81 -34.82
N ARG A 204 3.15 -21.58 -36.03
CA ARG A 204 2.35 -22.64 -36.74
C ARG A 204 2.99 -23.14 -38.04
N THR A 205 4.25 -22.90 -38.29
CA THR A 205 4.94 -23.39 -39.50
C THR A 205 6.22 -24.19 -39.25
N LEU A 206 6.42 -24.74 -38.05
CA LEU A 206 7.57 -25.58 -37.74
C LEU A 206 7.20 -27.00 -37.29
N PHE A 207 5.96 -27.45 -37.49
CA PHE A 207 5.54 -28.80 -37.11
C PHE A 207 4.94 -29.62 -38.28
N GLU A 208 5.21 -29.24 -39.54
CA GLU A 208 4.70 -29.95 -40.71
C GLU A 208 5.82 -30.25 -41.73
N ALA A 209 7.02 -30.59 -41.24
CA ALA A 209 8.10 -31.15 -42.06
C ALA A 209 9.02 -32.00 -41.17
N ALA A 210 8.55 -33.19 -40.71
CA ALA A 210 9.33 -34.36 -40.37
C ALA A 210 8.41 -35.58 -40.29
#